data_d9596b6fa34d1170442ead76efab068f
#
_entry.id   d9596b6fa34d1170442ead76efab068f
#
_cell.length_a   1.000
_cell.length_b   1.000
_cell.length_c   1.000
_cell.angle_alpha   90.00
_cell.angle_beta   90.00
_cell.angle_gamma   90.00
#
_symmetry.space_group_name_H-M   'P 1'
#
loop_
_entity.id
_entity.type
_entity.pdbx_description
1 polymer ?
#
loop_
_entity_poly.entity_id
_entity_poly.type
_entity_poly.pdbx_seq_one_letter_code
_entity_poly.pdbx_strand_id
1 'polypeptide(L)'
;ADIGIIKTPADLLSSTTNAMIAAMTADIWKTTPYIAILLVAGLQTIPESLYEAAKVDGANAVYQFFRITLPMLKPTILVALLFRTLDAFRVFDLIYVLTGGGPANSTETVSVYTYKTLFNQLDFGRGSTLAVLIFIMVTIISFIYIKILGAEVFSHQKR
;
A
#
# COMPACT_ATOMS: atom_id res chain seq x y z
N ALA A 1 24.24 0.20 30.87
CA ALA A 1 24.63 0.57 29.51
C ALA A 1 23.38 1.07 28.79
N ASP A 2 23.11 2.36 28.91
CA ASP A 2 21.99 3.02 28.21
C ASP A 2 22.33 3.07 26.74
N ILE A 3 21.60 2.29 25.96
CA ILE A 3 21.58 2.45 24.52
C ILE A 3 20.75 3.74 24.27
N GLY A 4 21.43 4.88 24.29
CA GLY A 4 20.88 6.23 24.32
C GLY A 4 20.19 6.68 23.03
N ILE A 5 19.21 5.94 22.53
CA ILE A 5 18.59 6.25 21.23
C ILE A 5 17.21 6.88 21.39
N ILE A 6 16.46 6.65 22.45
CA ILE A 6 15.12 7.24 22.64
C ILE A 6 14.88 7.43 24.16
N LYS A 7 14.88 8.69 24.61
CA LYS A 7 14.55 9.02 26.01
C LYS A 7 13.07 9.30 26.21
N THR A 8 12.38 9.77 25.19
CA THR A 8 10.93 10.03 25.22
C THR A 8 10.31 9.73 23.84
N PRO A 9 8.99 9.43 23.77
CA PRO A 9 8.29 9.33 22.48
C PRO A 9 8.43 10.59 21.61
N ALA A 10 8.60 11.76 22.23
CA ALA A 10 8.83 13.02 21.53
C ALA A 10 10.18 13.04 20.81
N ASP A 11 11.21 12.40 21.36
CA ASP A 11 12.53 12.34 20.73
C ASP A 11 12.50 11.53 19.42
N LEU A 12 11.64 10.52 19.35
CA LEU A 12 11.44 9.71 18.15
C LEU A 12 10.91 10.58 16.98
N LEU A 13 10.04 11.53 17.27
CA LEU A 13 9.40 12.39 16.27
C LEU A 13 10.12 13.71 16.04
N SER A 14 11.20 13.99 16.78
CA SER A 14 11.98 15.24 16.66
C SER A 14 12.88 15.27 15.41
N SER A 15 13.32 14.09 14.96
CA SER A 15 14.13 13.95 13.74
C SER A 15 13.26 13.60 12.53
N THR A 16 13.51 14.27 11.40
CA THR A 16 12.85 14.00 10.12
C THR A 16 12.88 12.53 9.73
N THR A 17 14.05 11.90 9.82
CA THR A 17 14.24 10.49 9.45
C THR A 17 13.46 9.57 10.38
N ASN A 18 13.54 9.79 11.68
CA ASN A 18 12.85 8.95 12.65
C ASN A 18 11.33 9.10 12.56
N ALA A 19 10.83 10.33 12.37
CA ALA A 19 9.41 10.59 12.17
C ALA A 19 8.87 9.88 10.92
N MET A 20 9.63 9.91 9.82
CA MET A 20 9.26 9.22 8.58
C MET A 20 9.27 7.69 8.77
N ILE A 21 10.29 7.13 9.41
CA ILE A 21 10.37 5.68 9.70
C ILE A 21 9.22 5.26 10.62
N ALA A 22 8.91 6.04 11.65
CA ALA A 22 7.79 5.75 12.53
C ALA A 22 6.46 5.74 11.78
N ALA A 23 6.23 6.76 10.92
CA ALA A 23 5.04 6.84 10.10
C ALA A 23 4.92 5.65 9.12
N MET A 24 6.00 5.29 8.42
CA MET A 24 6.04 4.15 7.52
C MET A 24 5.77 2.83 8.27
N THR A 25 6.39 2.64 9.44
CA THR A 25 6.22 1.43 10.24
C THR A 25 4.76 1.29 10.71
N ALA A 26 4.16 2.38 11.17
CA ALA A 26 2.77 2.40 11.60
C ALA A 26 1.82 2.12 10.41
N ASP A 27 2.10 2.66 9.24
CA ASP A 27 1.30 2.42 8.03
C ASP A 27 1.40 0.96 7.55
N ILE A 28 2.60 0.39 7.54
CA ILE A 28 2.82 -1.03 7.24
C ILE A 28 2.08 -1.91 8.24
N TRP A 29 2.20 -1.62 9.54
CA TRP A 29 1.50 -2.38 10.58
C TRP A 29 -0.02 -2.33 10.41
N LYS A 30 -0.57 -1.16 10.13
CA LYS A 30 -2.00 -0.92 9.91
C LYS A 30 -2.54 -1.69 8.69
N THR A 31 -1.78 -1.74 7.60
CA THR A 31 -2.26 -2.25 6.31
C THR A 31 -1.94 -3.72 6.06
N THR A 32 -0.91 -4.25 6.68
CA THR A 32 -0.48 -5.65 6.50
C THR A 32 -1.58 -6.68 6.75
N PRO A 33 -2.39 -6.61 7.84
CA PRO A 33 -3.44 -7.60 8.10
C PRO A 33 -4.48 -7.66 6.97
N TYR A 34 -4.88 -6.51 6.45
CA TYR A 34 -5.85 -6.41 5.36
C TYR A 34 -5.32 -7.09 4.08
N ILE A 35 -4.08 -6.76 3.69
CA ILE A 35 -3.44 -7.35 2.52
C ILE A 35 -3.23 -8.85 2.71
N ALA A 36 -2.82 -9.29 3.92
CA ALA A 36 -2.64 -10.70 4.23
C ALA A 36 -3.94 -11.50 4.08
N ILE A 37 -5.06 -10.99 4.62
CA ILE A 37 -6.37 -11.64 4.50
C ILE A 37 -6.79 -11.75 3.02
N LEU A 38 -6.58 -10.69 2.24
CA LEU A 38 -6.91 -10.69 0.82
C LEU A 38 -6.11 -11.74 0.04
N LEU A 39 -4.79 -11.85 0.31
CA LEU A 39 -3.93 -12.84 -0.32
C LEU A 39 -4.27 -14.27 0.13
N VAL A 40 -4.60 -14.48 1.40
CA VAL A 40 -5.06 -15.79 1.91
C VAL A 40 -6.36 -16.22 1.23
N ALA A 41 -7.32 -15.31 1.07
CA ALA A 41 -8.54 -15.59 0.32
C ALA A 41 -8.23 -15.97 -1.14
N GLY A 42 -7.28 -15.30 -1.78
CA GLY A 42 -6.82 -15.66 -3.12
C GLY A 42 -6.14 -17.05 -3.17
N LEU A 43 -5.35 -17.41 -2.16
CA LEU A 43 -4.73 -18.73 -2.07
C LEU A 43 -5.75 -19.85 -2.00
N GLN A 44 -6.86 -19.64 -1.28
CA GLN A 44 -7.93 -20.64 -1.14
C GLN A 44 -8.66 -20.93 -2.46
N THR A 45 -8.53 -20.07 -3.47
CA THR A 45 -9.13 -20.34 -4.79
C THR A 45 -8.29 -21.26 -5.67
N ILE A 46 -7.06 -21.59 -5.28
CA ILE A 46 -6.16 -22.44 -6.05
C ILE A 46 -6.49 -23.91 -5.74
N PRO A 47 -6.84 -24.72 -6.78
CA PRO A 47 -7.15 -26.13 -6.57
C PRO A 47 -5.95 -26.92 -6.02
N GLU A 48 -6.16 -27.72 -4.99
CA GLU A 48 -5.11 -28.54 -4.36
C GLU A 48 -4.51 -29.58 -5.33
N SER A 49 -5.30 -30.06 -6.26
CA SER A 49 -4.89 -31.00 -7.30
C SER A 49 -3.70 -30.52 -8.15
N LEU A 50 -3.53 -29.20 -8.31
CA LEU A 50 -2.38 -28.64 -9.01
C LEU A 50 -1.07 -28.86 -8.23
N TYR A 51 -1.13 -28.75 -6.91
CA TYR A 51 0.02 -29.01 -6.05
C TYR A 51 0.34 -30.50 -5.95
N GLU A 52 -0.70 -31.36 -5.94
CA GLU A 52 -0.54 -32.81 -5.95
C GLU A 52 0.12 -33.29 -7.25
N ALA A 53 -0.38 -32.84 -8.40
CA ALA A 53 0.22 -33.14 -9.70
C ALA A 53 1.69 -32.69 -9.76
N ALA A 54 1.98 -31.48 -9.32
CA ALA A 54 3.36 -30.95 -9.31
C ALA A 54 4.28 -31.76 -8.37
N LYS A 55 3.77 -32.29 -7.26
CA LYS A 55 4.56 -33.18 -6.36
C LYS A 55 4.89 -34.50 -7.04
N VAL A 56 3.94 -35.08 -7.79
CA VAL A 56 4.17 -36.32 -8.57
C VAL A 56 5.26 -36.10 -9.63
N ASP A 57 5.29 -34.89 -10.25
CA ASP A 57 6.31 -34.48 -11.21
C ASP A 57 7.67 -34.13 -10.55
N GLY A 58 7.79 -34.28 -9.21
CA GLY A 58 9.03 -34.00 -8.47
C GLY A 58 9.29 -32.53 -8.22
N ALA A 59 8.31 -31.65 -8.40
CA ALA A 59 8.45 -30.22 -8.16
C ALA A 59 8.62 -29.90 -6.67
N ASN A 60 9.68 -29.17 -6.31
CA ASN A 60 9.91 -28.70 -4.96
C ASN A 60 9.00 -27.48 -4.61
N ALA A 61 8.93 -27.12 -3.33
CA ALA A 61 8.07 -26.03 -2.87
C ALA A 61 8.39 -24.67 -3.52
N VAL A 62 9.67 -24.39 -3.80
CA VAL A 62 10.09 -23.15 -4.45
C VAL A 62 9.58 -23.09 -5.89
N TYR A 63 9.70 -24.20 -6.61
CA TYR A 63 9.17 -24.31 -7.98
C TYR A 63 7.64 -24.15 -8.00
N GLN A 64 6.93 -24.82 -7.08
CA GLN A 64 5.48 -24.69 -6.93
C GLN A 64 5.06 -23.25 -6.63
N PHE A 65 5.80 -22.54 -5.75
CA PHE A 65 5.51 -21.15 -5.45
C PHE A 65 5.60 -20.24 -6.68
N PHE A 66 6.70 -20.30 -7.43
CA PHE A 66 6.89 -19.40 -8.58
C PHE A 66 6.11 -19.81 -9.82
N ARG A 67 5.80 -21.11 -10.01
CA ARG A 67 5.15 -21.62 -11.22
C ARG A 67 3.65 -21.86 -11.07
N ILE A 68 3.16 -22.07 -9.87
CA ILE A 68 1.72 -22.32 -9.60
C ILE A 68 1.15 -21.19 -8.76
N THR A 69 1.65 -21.02 -7.54
CA THR A 69 1.05 -20.11 -6.57
C THR A 69 1.06 -18.66 -7.05
N LEU A 70 2.23 -18.13 -7.40
CA LEU A 70 2.38 -16.73 -7.77
C LEU A 70 1.62 -16.35 -9.06
N PRO A 71 1.63 -17.16 -10.15
CA PRO A 71 0.82 -16.88 -11.32
C PRO A 71 -0.68 -16.93 -11.06
N MET A 72 -1.15 -17.91 -10.26
CA MET A 72 -2.57 -18.04 -9.91
C MET A 72 -3.05 -16.91 -8.98
N LEU A 73 -2.17 -16.34 -8.17
CA LEU A 73 -2.47 -15.19 -7.31
C LEU A 73 -2.43 -13.84 -8.03
N LYS A 74 -1.94 -13.75 -9.26
CA LYS A 74 -1.84 -12.48 -9.99
C LYS A 74 -3.12 -11.63 -9.94
N PRO A 75 -4.34 -12.16 -10.14
CA PRO A 75 -5.57 -11.37 -10.05
C PRO A 75 -5.78 -10.76 -8.67
N THR A 76 -5.55 -11.54 -7.62
CA THR A 76 -5.71 -11.09 -6.23
C THR A 76 -4.64 -10.05 -5.86
N ILE A 77 -3.40 -10.26 -6.30
CA ILE A 77 -2.30 -9.29 -6.11
C ILE A 77 -2.63 -7.96 -6.80
N LEU A 78 -3.20 -7.99 -8.01
CA LEU A 78 -3.63 -6.79 -8.74
C LEU A 78 -4.65 -6.01 -7.93
N VAL A 79 -5.69 -6.68 -7.42
CA VAL A 79 -6.73 -6.06 -6.58
C VAL A 79 -6.11 -5.48 -5.30
N ALA A 80 -5.22 -6.23 -4.65
CA ALA A 80 -4.50 -5.77 -3.45
C ALA A 80 -3.67 -4.51 -3.73
N LEU A 81 -2.94 -4.47 -4.85
CA LEU A 81 -2.14 -3.32 -5.26
C LEU A 81 -3.00 -2.10 -5.59
N LEU A 82 -4.14 -2.30 -6.26
CA LEU A 82 -5.08 -1.22 -6.54
C LEU A 82 -5.57 -0.58 -5.24
N PHE A 83 -6.10 -1.38 -4.31
CA PHE A 83 -6.58 -0.87 -3.04
C PHE A 83 -5.46 -0.21 -2.24
N ARG A 84 -4.27 -0.82 -2.20
CA ARG A 84 -3.12 -0.25 -1.50
C ARG A 84 -2.69 1.10 -2.08
N THR A 85 -2.71 1.23 -3.40
CA THR A 85 -2.38 2.50 -4.07
C THR A 85 -3.40 3.58 -3.73
N LEU A 86 -4.69 3.25 -3.83
CA LEU A 86 -5.78 4.17 -3.44
C LEU A 86 -5.63 4.62 -1.99
N ASP A 87 -5.36 3.70 -1.08
CA ASP A 87 -5.19 3.99 0.35
C ASP A 87 -3.94 4.86 0.60
N ALA A 88 -2.83 4.56 -0.06
CA ALA A 88 -1.58 5.32 0.09
C ALA A 88 -1.73 6.80 -0.28
N PHE A 89 -2.48 7.12 -1.34
CA PHE A 89 -2.75 8.53 -1.71
C PHE A 89 -3.73 9.22 -0.76
N ARG A 90 -4.52 8.46 -0.01
CA ARG A 90 -5.51 8.95 0.95
C ARG A 90 -5.01 8.96 2.39
N VAL A 91 -3.76 8.59 2.65
CA VAL A 91 -3.18 8.60 4.00
C VAL A 91 -3.22 10.03 4.54
N PHE A 92 -4.13 10.26 5.49
CA PHE A 92 -4.34 11.53 6.17
C PHE A 92 -4.28 11.34 7.69
N ASP A 93 -5.18 10.51 8.22
CA ASP A 93 -5.39 10.28 9.65
C ASP A 93 -4.11 9.94 10.40
N LEU A 94 -3.36 8.96 9.89
CA LEU A 94 -2.12 8.49 10.48
C LEU A 94 -1.09 9.62 10.60
N ILE A 95 -0.83 10.33 9.51
CA ILE A 95 0.18 11.40 9.48
C ILE A 95 -0.27 12.62 10.28
N TYR A 96 -1.56 12.97 10.16
CA TYR A 96 -2.11 14.12 10.86
C TYR A 96 -2.06 13.96 12.39
N VAL A 97 -2.39 12.77 12.88
CA VAL A 97 -2.39 12.47 14.32
C VAL A 97 -0.98 12.20 14.84
N LEU A 98 -0.13 11.47 14.09
CA LEU A 98 1.18 11.05 14.57
C LEU A 98 2.20 12.20 14.57
N THR A 99 2.27 12.97 13.49
CA THR A 99 3.31 13.98 13.27
C THR A 99 2.76 15.39 12.95
N GLY A 100 1.48 15.50 12.57
CA GLY A 100 0.93 16.75 12.03
C GLY A 100 1.60 17.20 10.72
N GLY A 101 2.37 16.29 10.07
CA GLY A 101 3.20 16.58 8.91
C GLY A 101 4.65 16.97 9.25
N GLY A 102 4.99 17.12 10.56
CA GLY A 102 6.31 17.51 11.02
C GLY A 102 7.35 16.39 11.17
N PRO A 103 8.57 16.71 11.60
CA PRO A 103 9.12 18.07 11.76
C PRO A 103 9.35 18.77 10.41
N ALA A 104 9.26 20.09 10.38
CA ALA A 104 9.51 20.93 9.20
C ALA A 104 8.76 20.45 7.93
N ASN A 105 7.52 19.97 8.05
CA ASN A 105 6.68 19.41 6.99
C ASN A 105 7.27 18.18 6.27
N SER A 106 8.26 17.51 6.86
CA SER A 106 8.99 16.40 6.24
C SER A 106 8.17 15.13 6.07
N THR A 107 7.12 14.95 6.86
CA THR A 107 6.19 13.81 6.75
C THR A 107 4.85 14.22 6.13
N GLU A 108 4.74 15.43 5.62
CA GLU A 108 3.50 15.96 5.09
C GLU A 108 3.10 15.24 3.80
N THR A 109 2.00 14.51 3.83
CA THR A 109 1.40 13.91 2.65
C THR A 109 0.59 14.94 1.87
N VAL A 110 0.33 14.67 0.60
CA VAL A 110 -0.50 15.55 -0.23
C VAL A 110 -1.91 15.73 0.37
N SER A 111 -2.46 14.68 1.00
CA SER A 111 -3.74 14.75 1.71
C SER A 111 -3.72 15.68 2.92
N VAL A 112 -2.65 15.63 3.73
CA VAL A 112 -2.46 16.53 4.87
C VAL A 112 -2.26 17.97 4.40
N TYR A 113 -1.46 18.17 3.35
CA TYR A 113 -1.26 19.48 2.76
C TYR A 113 -2.56 20.08 2.20
N THR A 114 -3.35 19.27 1.49
CA THR A 114 -4.67 19.68 0.97
C THR A 114 -5.59 20.10 2.11
N TYR A 115 -5.64 19.32 3.19
CA TYR A 115 -6.43 19.64 4.36
C TYR A 115 -6.00 20.97 5.01
N LYS A 116 -4.70 21.17 5.23
CA LYS A 116 -4.18 22.43 5.79
C LYS A 116 -4.51 23.62 4.91
N THR A 117 -4.43 23.47 3.59
CA THR A 117 -4.77 24.53 2.63
C THR A 117 -6.24 24.89 2.70
N LEU A 118 -7.14 23.88 2.76
CA LEU A 118 -8.58 24.10 2.82
C LEU A 118 -9.04 24.70 4.15
N PHE A 119 -8.59 24.13 5.27
CA PHE A 119 -9.16 24.40 6.59
C PHE A 119 -8.32 25.32 7.46
N ASN A 120 -6.98 25.30 7.36
CA ASN A 120 -6.12 26.16 8.15
C ASN A 120 -5.83 27.49 7.42
N GLN A 121 -5.66 27.44 6.09
CA GLN A 121 -5.41 28.64 5.28
C GLN A 121 -6.69 29.24 4.69
N LEU A 122 -7.81 28.50 4.73
CA LEU A 122 -9.11 28.87 4.14
C LEU A 122 -9.01 29.19 2.63
N ASP A 123 -7.98 28.65 1.95
CA ASP A 123 -7.80 28.80 0.50
C ASP A 123 -8.51 27.64 -0.22
N PHE A 124 -9.82 27.80 -0.39
CA PHE A 124 -10.67 26.80 -1.04
C PHE A 124 -10.32 26.60 -2.52
N GLY A 125 -9.82 27.63 -3.19
CA GLY A 125 -9.43 27.52 -4.59
C GLY A 125 -8.25 26.57 -4.79
N ARG A 126 -7.16 26.79 -4.05
CA ARG A 126 -5.98 25.90 -4.09
C ARG A 126 -6.27 24.52 -3.53
N GLY A 127 -6.98 24.44 -2.41
CA GLY A 127 -7.31 23.16 -1.79
C GLY A 127 -8.17 22.29 -2.69
N SER A 128 -9.18 22.85 -3.34
CA SER A 128 -10.00 22.11 -4.31
C SER A 128 -9.20 21.66 -5.53
N THR A 129 -8.29 22.50 -6.02
CA THR A 129 -7.40 22.14 -7.13
C THR A 129 -6.52 20.94 -6.75
N LEU A 130 -5.92 20.94 -5.56
CA LEU A 130 -5.10 19.83 -5.05
C LEU A 130 -5.93 18.54 -4.95
N ALA A 131 -7.16 18.62 -4.42
CA ALA A 131 -8.05 17.45 -4.32
C ALA A 131 -8.38 16.85 -5.71
N VAL A 132 -8.65 17.70 -6.70
CA VAL A 132 -8.89 17.26 -8.09
C VAL A 132 -7.63 16.64 -8.69
N LEU A 133 -6.45 17.22 -8.46
CA LEU A 133 -5.18 16.65 -8.94
C LEU A 133 -4.90 15.28 -8.33
N ILE A 134 -5.13 15.09 -7.02
CA ILE A 134 -5.00 13.79 -6.37
C ILE A 134 -5.95 12.77 -7.04
N PHE A 135 -7.22 13.15 -7.24
CA PHE A 135 -8.21 12.30 -7.87
C PHE A 135 -7.78 11.86 -9.29
N ILE A 136 -7.31 12.81 -10.10
CA ILE A 136 -6.81 12.52 -11.45
C ILE A 136 -5.60 11.58 -11.40
N MET A 137 -4.61 11.85 -10.55
CA MET A 137 -3.42 10.99 -10.40
C MET A 137 -3.79 9.56 -10.00
N VAL A 138 -4.64 9.41 -8.99
CA VAL A 138 -5.10 8.09 -8.53
C VAL A 138 -5.86 7.35 -9.64
N THR A 139 -6.71 8.05 -10.39
CA THR A 139 -7.45 7.48 -11.52
C THR A 139 -6.51 7.00 -12.62
N ILE A 140 -5.51 7.81 -12.99
CA ILE A 140 -4.51 7.42 -14.01
C ILE A 140 -3.73 6.19 -13.56
N ILE A 141 -3.23 6.17 -12.33
CA ILE A 141 -2.48 5.05 -11.79
C ILE A 141 -3.33 3.78 -11.77
N SER A 142 -4.59 3.88 -11.31
CA SER A 142 -5.53 2.76 -11.32
C SER A 142 -5.77 2.21 -12.72
N PHE A 143 -5.93 3.10 -13.70
CA PHE A 143 -6.11 2.70 -15.10
C PHE A 143 -4.87 2.00 -15.67
N ILE A 144 -3.66 2.47 -15.31
CA ILE A 144 -2.40 1.84 -15.68
C ILE A 144 -2.31 0.42 -15.10
N TYR A 145 -2.64 0.24 -13.82
CA TYR A 145 -2.67 -1.09 -13.20
C TYR A 145 -3.63 -2.04 -13.92
N ILE A 146 -4.85 -1.59 -14.19
CA ILE A 146 -5.85 -2.41 -14.90
C ILE A 146 -5.36 -2.77 -16.31
N LYS A 147 -4.75 -1.84 -17.03
CA LYS A 147 -4.28 -2.08 -18.39
C LYS A 147 -3.08 -3.02 -18.44
N ILE A 148 -2.10 -2.85 -17.55
CA ILE A 148 -0.86 -3.63 -17.57
C ILE A 148 -1.08 -5.04 -17.00
N LEU A 149 -1.67 -5.15 -15.80
CA LEU A 149 -1.83 -6.44 -15.13
C LEU A 149 -3.15 -7.13 -15.48
N GLY A 150 -4.21 -6.35 -15.76
CA GLY A 150 -5.51 -6.90 -16.12
C GLY A 150 -5.49 -7.60 -17.48
N ALA A 151 -4.75 -7.10 -18.45
CA ALA A 151 -4.63 -7.73 -19.77
C ALA A 151 -4.07 -9.17 -19.68
N GLU A 152 -3.12 -9.42 -18.78
CA GLU A 152 -2.59 -10.77 -18.54
C GLU A 152 -3.60 -11.70 -17.87
N VAL A 153 -4.40 -11.18 -16.92
CA VAL A 153 -5.41 -11.95 -16.19
C VAL A 153 -6.53 -12.41 -17.13
N PHE A 154 -7.03 -11.52 -17.98
CA PHE A 154 -8.10 -11.84 -18.93
C PHE A 154 -7.65 -12.73 -20.09
N SER A 155 -6.37 -12.73 -20.45
CA SER A 155 -5.85 -13.60 -21.50
C SER A 155 -5.77 -15.08 -21.08
N HIS A 156 -5.59 -15.37 -19.81
CA HIS A 156 -5.54 -16.74 -19.29
C HIS A 156 -6.93 -17.39 -19.08
N GLN A 157 -7.98 -16.59 -18.99
CA GLN A 157 -9.34 -17.11 -18.81
C GLN A 157 -10.02 -17.52 -20.14
N LYS A 158 -9.39 -17.25 -21.27
CA LYS A 158 -9.89 -17.60 -22.63
C LYS A 158 -9.25 -18.88 -23.23
N ARG A 159 -8.45 -19.60 -22.48
CA ARG A 159 -7.92 -20.93 -22.84
C ARG A 159 -8.44 -21.94 -21.86
#